data_852ad182d339f548fd3678a30f6cd448
#
_entry.id   852ad182d339f548fd3678a30f6cd448
#
_cell.length_a   1.000
_cell.length_b   1.000
_cell.length_c   1.000
_cell.angle_alpha   90.00
_cell.angle_beta   90.00
_cell.angle_gamma   90.00
#
_symmetry.space_group_name_H-M   'P 1'
#
loop_
_entity.id
_entity.type
_entity.pdbx_description
1 polymer ?
#
loop_
_entity_poly.entity_id
_entity_poly.type
_entity_poly.pdbx_seq_one_letter_code
_entity_poly.pdbx_strand_id
1 'polypeptide(L)'
;MSESVKDLSYTSHIDQDLREVNLSGSDLRRAIFDGADLEGANLSGCDLRDASLKRVNLTKVALDGADLRGAKMIKARLSFSNLQGARLEGTDMRGIRGKYAVWRDANWWDATMDDSLRKALAKKWPRQ
;
A
#
# COMPACT_ATOMS: atom_id res chain seq x y z
N MET A 1 -4.24 23.87 -10.05
CA MET A 1 -5.35 22.92 -9.84
C MET A 1 -4.89 21.52 -10.11
N SER A 2 -5.22 20.58 -9.28
CA SER A 2 -4.85 19.20 -9.52
C SER A 2 -6.10 18.38 -9.83
N GLU A 3 -6.13 17.79 -11.02
CA GLU A 3 -7.21 16.89 -11.39
C GLU A 3 -6.98 15.46 -10.87
N SER A 4 -5.75 15.18 -10.35
CA SER A 4 -5.43 13.87 -9.81
C SER A 4 -5.97 13.62 -8.41
N VAL A 5 -6.28 14.70 -7.64
CA VAL A 5 -6.82 14.56 -6.28
C VAL A 5 -8.31 14.30 -6.36
N LYS A 6 -8.74 13.15 -5.84
CA LYS A 6 -10.12 12.70 -5.94
C LYS A 6 -10.64 12.19 -4.61
N ASP A 7 -11.95 12.29 -4.42
CA ASP A 7 -12.63 11.60 -3.35
C ASP A 7 -13.24 10.32 -3.93
N LEU A 8 -12.56 9.21 -3.69
CA LEU A 8 -13.01 7.87 -4.06
C LEU A 8 -13.24 7.00 -2.82
N SER A 9 -13.46 7.64 -1.68
CA SER A 9 -13.76 6.92 -0.44
C SER A 9 -15.01 6.07 -0.61
N TYR A 10 -14.99 4.87 0.00
CA TYR A 10 -16.11 3.91 -0.02
C TYR A 10 -16.50 3.40 -1.42
N THR A 11 -15.65 3.58 -2.43
CA THR A 11 -15.93 3.09 -3.78
C THR A 11 -15.35 1.69 -3.99
N SER A 12 -15.87 0.95 -4.96
CA SER A 12 -15.42 -0.40 -5.25
C SER A 12 -14.77 -0.48 -6.63
N HIS A 13 -13.58 -1.10 -6.67
CA HIS A 13 -12.78 -1.27 -7.86
C HIS A 13 -12.26 -2.71 -7.95
N ILE A 14 -13.09 -3.68 -7.56
CA ILE A 14 -12.71 -5.08 -7.54
C ILE A 14 -12.31 -5.55 -8.94
N ASP A 15 -11.14 -6.18 -9.03
CA ASP A 15 -10.60 -6.78 -10.27
C ASP A 15 -10.42 -5.80 -11.43
N GLN A 16 -10.40 -4.50 -11.17
CA GLN A 16 -10.24 -3.50 -12.22
C GLN A 16 -8.78 -3.35 -12.66
N ASP A 17 -8.62 -3.02 -13.94
CA ASP A 17 -7.32 -2.63 -14.49
C ASP A 17 -7.11 -1.14 -14.25
N LEU A 18 -6.25 -0.83 -13.27
CA LEU A 18 -5.92 0.53 -12.87
C LEU A 18 -4.42 0.79 -13.03
N ARG A 19 -3.77 0.06 -13.93
CA ARG A 19 -2.32 0.21 -14.15
C ARG A 19 -2.00 1.65 -14.53
N GLU A 20 -0.88 2.15 -13.99
CA GLU A 20 -0.34 3.48 -14.28
C GLU A 20 -1.26 4.65 -13.88
N VAL A 21 -2.36 4.41 -13.19
CA VAL A 21 -3.29 5.48 -12.80
C VAL A 21 -2.61 6.43 -11.80
N ASN A 22 -2.89 7.71 -11.92
CA ASN A 22 -2.42 8.70 -10.97
C ASN A 22 -3.55 9.06 -10.00
N LEU A 23 -3.44 8.58 -8.78
CA LEU A 23 -4.38 8.87 -7.69
C LEU A 23 -3.69 9.58 -6.53
N SER A 24 -2.50 10.14 -6.76
CA SER A 24 -1.71 10.75 -5.67
C SER A 24 -2.54 11.77 -4.89
N GLY A 25 -2.39 11.73 -3.56
CA GLY A 25 -3.08 12.62 -2.63
C GLY A 25 -4.58 12.41 -2.49
N SER A 26 -5.14 11.39 -3.13
CA SER A 26 -6.58 11.17 -3.13
C SER A 26 -7.09 10.54 -1.84
N ASP A 27 -8.37 10.76 -1.55
CA ASP A 27 -9.07 10.12 -0.44
C ASP A 27 -9.62 8.78 -0.93
N LEU A 28 -8.99 7.69 -0.44
CA LEU A 28 -9.35 6.32 -0.77
C LEU A 28 -9.76 5.53 0.48
N ARG A 29 -10.19 6.24 1.51
CA ARG A 29 -10.61 5.58 2.76
C ARG A 29 -11.71 4.57 2.47
N ARG A 30 -11.53 3.36 3.01
CA ARG A 30 -12.49 2.25 2.89
C ARG A 30 -12.83 1.86 1.45
N ALA A 31 -12.08 2.34 0.47
CA ALA A 31 -12.24 1.87 -0.90
C ALA A 31 -11.84 0.39 -1.00
N ILE A 32 -12.42 -0.33 -1.94
CA ILE A 32 -12.17 -1.76 -2.13
C ILE A 32 -11.48 -1.95 -3.48
N PHE A 33 -10.25 -2.44 -3.43
CA PHE A 33 -9.43 -2.71 -4.62
C PHE A 33 -9.10 -4.20 -4.76
N ASP A 34 -9.82 -5.07 -4.07
CA ASP A 34 -9.47 -6.49 -4.03
C ASP A 34 -9.30 -7.05 -5.43
N GLY A 35 -8.17 -7.70 -5.68
CA GLY A 35 -7.85 -8.30 -6.97
C GLY A 35 -7.52 -7.31 -8.09
N ALA A 36 -7.54 -6.02 -7.84
CA ALA A 36 -7.24 -5.02 -8.88
C ALA A 36 -5.76 -5.05 -9.28
N ASP A 37 -5.49 -4.60 -10.50
CA ASP A 37 -4.13 -4.41 -11.00
C ASP A 37 -3.80 -2.92 -10.96
N LEU A 38 -2.91 -2.55 -10.04
CA LEU A 38 -2.44 -1.18 -9.85
C LEU A 38 -0.96 -1.05 -10.22
N GLU A 39 -0.42 -1.96 -11.01
CA GLU A 39 1.01 -1.94 -11.36
C GLU A 39 1.40 -0.57 -11.91
N GLY A 40 2.46 0.01 -11.35
CA GLY A 40 2.99 1.31 -11.78
C GLY A 40 2.12 2.51 -11.39
N ALA A 41 1.04 2.31 -10.66
CA ALA A 41 0.17 3.42 -10.24
C ALA A 41 0.87 4.35 -9.26
N ASN A 42 0.42 5.59 -9.21
CA ASN A 42 0.89 6.57 -8.24
C ASN A 42 -0.16 6.77 -7.17
N LEU A 43 0.13 6.25 -5.96
CA LEU A 43 -0.70 6.40 -4.77
C LEU A 43 0.02 7.20 -3.68
N SER A 44 1.02 7.99 -4.06
CA SER A 44 1.78 8.80 -3.11
C SER A 44 0.85 9.70 -2.32
N GLY A 45 1.02 9.73 -1.00
CA GLY A 45 0.25 10.60 -0.12
C GLY A 45 -1.24 10.30 -0.05
N CYS A 46 -1.71 9.18 -0.61
CA CYS A 46 -3.12 8.82 -0.53
C CYS A 46 -3.54 8.49 0.90
N ASP A 47 -4.78 8.79 1.22
CA ASP A 47 -5.42 8.31 2.44
C ASP A 47 -6.11 6.99 2.14
N LEU A 48 -5.47 5.88 2.57
CA LEU A 48 -5.96 4.52 2.35
C LEU A 48 -6.42 3.87 3.67
N ARG A 49 -6.78 4.68 4.64
CA ARG A 49 -7.20 4.12 5.94
C ARG A 49 -8.38 3.17 5.75
N ASP A 50 -8.24 1.98 6.34
CA ASP A 50 -9.27 0.94 6.30
C ASP A 50 -9.66 0.48 4.90
N ALA A 51 -8.87 0.79 3.88
CA ALA A 51 -9.10 0.31 2.51
C ALA A 51 -8.83 -1.21 2.43
N SER A 52 -9.47 -1.87 1.48
CA SER A 52 -9.24 -3.28 1.22
C SER A 52 -8.42 -3.43 -0.05
N LEU A 53 -7.24 -4.04 0.09
CA LEU A 53 -6.25 -4.22 -0.98
C LEU A 53 -5.82 -5.69 -1.06
N LYS A 54 -6.74 -6.61 -0.82
CA LYS A 54 -6.42 -8.03 -0.81
C LYS A 54 -6.07 -8.51 -2.22
N ARG A 55 -4.91 -9.17 -2.35
CA ARG A 55 -4.43 -9.74 -3.61
C ARG A 55 -4.25 -8.71 -4.72
N VAL A 56 -4.11 -7.45 -4.36
CA VAL A 56 -3.86 -6.38 -5.34
C VAL A 56 -2.43 -6.51 -5.88
N ASN A 57 -2.28 -6.25 -7.16
CA ASN A 57 -0.96 -6.11 -7.74
C ASN A 57 -0.48 -4.66 -7.55
N LEU A 58 0.42 -4.46 -6.59
CA LEU A 58 1.02 -3.17 -6.27
C LEU A 58 2.49 -3.12 -6.70
N THR A 59 2.86 -3.91 -7.70
CA THR A 59 4.21 -3.91 -8.22
C THR A 59 4.56 -2.53 -8.79
N LYS A 60 5.72 -2.00 -8.40
CA LYS A 60 6.23 -0.69 -8.87
C LYS A 60 5.29 0.47 -8.51
N VAL A 61 4.47 0.35 -7.49
CA VAL A 61 3.55 1.40 -7.07
C VAL A 61 4.25 2.38 -6.15
N ALA A 62 3.95 3.67 -6.34
CA ALA A 62 4.37 4.69 -5.39
C ALA A 62 3.35 4.76 -4.25
N LEU A 63 3.79 4.48 -3.03
CA LEU A 63 3.00 4.55 -1.80
C LEU A 63 3.72 5.41 -0.76
N ASP A 64 4.70 6.19 -1.19
CA ASP A 64 5.44 7.05 -0.29
C ASP A 64 4.50 8.07 0.36
N GLY A 65 4.61 8.18 1.68
CA GLY A 65 3.75 9.06 2.46
C GLY A 65 2.30 8.66 2.55
N ALA A 66 1.91 7.48 2.02
CA ALA A 66 0.53 7.03 2.10
C ALA A 66 0.15 6.65 3.53
N ASP A 67 -1.10 6.87 3.86
CA ASP A 67 -1.67 6.45 5.14
C ASP A 67 -2.43 5.15 4.94
N LEU A 68 -1.82 4.05 5.39
CA LEU A 68 -2.35 2.70 5.24
C LEU A 68 -2.87 2.14 6.57
N ARG A 69 -3.12 3.00 7.55
CA ARG A 69 -3.57 2.54 8.87
C ARG A 69 -4.86 1.74 8.74
N GLY A 70 -4.86 0.54 9.30
CA GLY A 70 -6.02 -0.36 9.25
C GLY A 70 -6.32 -0.97 7.89
N ALA A 71 -5.53 -0.70 6.86
CA ALA A 71 -5.75 -1.28 5.54
C ALA A 71 -5.53 -2.79 5.55
N LYS A 72 -6.21 -3.51 4.68
CA LYS A 72 -6.08 -4.96 4.52
C LYS A 72 -5.34 -5.25 3.23
N MET A 73 -4.12 -5.78 3.35
CA MET A 73 -3.24 -6.04 2.21
C MET A 73 -2.86 -7.51 2.11
N ILE A 74 -3.70 -8.40 2.59
CA ILE A 74 -3.42 -9.83 2.59
C ILE A 74 -3.08 -10.31 1.17
N LYS A 75 -1.90 -10.93 1.02
CA LYS A 75 -1.41 -11.48 -0.25
C LYS A 75 -1.23 -10.45 -1.36
N ALA A 76 -1.12 -9.17 -1.02
CA ALA A 76 -0.78 -8.14 -2.01
C ALA A 76 0.66 -8.31 -2.50
N ARG A 77 0.92 -7.89 -3.74
CA ARG A 77 2.27 -7.89 -4.31
C ARG A 77 2.83 -6.47 -4.26
N LEU A 78 3.95 -6.31 -3.58
CA LEU A 78 4.60 -5.01 -3.37
C LEU A 78 6.00 -4.94 -4.00
N SER A 79 6.34 -5.85 -4.89
CA SER A 79 7.68 -5.89 -5.46
C SER A 79 8.02 -4.56 -6.14
N PHE A 80 9.21 -4.03 -5.83
CA PHE A 80 9.69 -2.75 -6.37
C PHE A 80 8.83 -1.55 -6.00
N SER A 81 7.93 -1.66 -5.03
CA SER A 81 7.11 -0.54 -4.59
C SER A 81 7.88 0.37 -3.64
N ASN A 82 7.43 1.62 -3.52
CA ASN A 82 8.02 2.59 -2.62
C ASN A 82 7.05 2.89 -1.47
N LEU A 83 7.41 2.46 -0.26
CA LEU A 83 6.63 2.67 0.96
C LEU A 83 7.30 3.70 1.88
N GLN A 84 8.22 4.51 1.36
CA GLN A 84 8.94 5.46 2.19
C GLN A 84 7.98 6.37 2.94
N GLY A 85 8.10 6.40 4.27
CA GLY A 85 7.27 7.25 5.13
C GLY A 85 5.81 6.82 5.22
N ALA A 86 5.44 5.65 4.72
CA ALA A 86 4.07 5.16 4.83
C ALA A 86 3.71 4.88 6.30
N ARG A 87 2.46 5.12 6.65
CA ARG A 87 1.92 4.82 7.97
C ARG A 87 1.22 3.48 7.94
N LEU A 88 1.70 2.55 8.78
CA LEU A 88 1.31 1.14 8.71
C LEU A 88 0.69 0.61 10.00
N GLU A 89 0.29 1.47 10.94
CA GLU A 89 -0.33 1.01 12.19
C GLU A 89 -1.60 0.21 11.88
N GLY A 90 -1.63 -1.03 12.36
CA GLY A 90 -2.79 -1.91 12.18
C GLY A 90 -3.01 -2.40 10.74
N THR A 91 -2.08 -2.15 9.82
CA THR A 91 -2.17 -2.69 8.47
C THR A 91 -1.97 -4.20 8.51
N ASP A 92 -2.82 -4.95 7.82
CA ASP A 92 -2.69 -6.40 7.72
C ASP A 92 -1.93 -6.75 6.44
N MET A 93 -0.68 -7.16 6.59
CA MET A 93 0.24 -7.45 5.49
C MET A 93 0.61 -8.94 5.44
N ARG A 94 -0.23 -9.82 5.94
CA ARG A 94 0.06 -11.25 5.90
C ARG A 94 0.10 -11.76 4.47
N GLY A 95 1.11 -12.56 4.17
CA GLY A 95 1.26 -13.16 2.84
C GLY A 95 1.67 -12.21 1.74
N ILE A 96 2.10 -10.97 2.05
CA ILE A 96 2.57 -10.06 1.01
C ILE A 96 3.89 -10.54 0.42
N ARG A 97 4.14 -10.11 -0.82
CA ARG A 97 5.41 -10.32 -1.51
C ARG A 97 5.97 -8.94 -1.84
N GLY A 98 7.13 -8.62 -1.26
CA GLY A 98 7.69 -7.27 -1.34
C GLY A 98 9.17 -7.23 -1.69
N LYS A 99 9.63 -8.10 -2.61
CA LYS A 99 11.04 -8.10 -3.01
C LYS A 99 11.41 -6.74 -3.60
N TYR A 100 12.52 -6.17 -3.12
CA TYR A 100 13.05 -4.89 -3.58
C TYR A 100 12.12 -3.69 -3.29
N ALA A 101 11.15 -3.83 -2.40
CA ALA A 101 10.37 -2.70 -1.91
C ALA A 101 11.22 -1.82 -0.99
N VAL A 102 10.92 -0.52 -1.00
CA VAL A 102 11.60 0.46 -0.14
C VAL A 102 10.72 0.73 1.08
N TRP A 103 11.27 0.52 2.26
CA TRP A 103 10.54 0.66 3.54
C TRP A 103 11.10 1.77 4.42
N ARG A 104 11.94 2.64 3.89
CA ARG A 104 12.59 3.71 4.66
C ARG A 104 11.54 4.56 5.35
N ASP A 105 11.70 4.77 6.66
CA ASP A 105 10.83 5.61 7.47
C ASP A 105 9.36 5.14 7.53
N ALA A 106 9.05 3.94 7.02
CA ALA A 106 7.75 3.31 7.23
C ALA A 106 7.78 2.55 8.56
N ASN A 107 6.71 2.65 9.33
CA ASN A 107 6.63 2.00 10.63
C ASN A 107 6.12 0.55 10.52
N TRP A 108 6.85 -0.25 9.75
CA TRP A 108 6.47 -1.65 9.47
C TRP A 108 6.27 -2.50 10.72
N TRP A 109 6.95 -2.15 11.83
CA TRP A 109 6.85 -2.91 13.09
C TRP A 109 5.46 -2.84 13.72
N ASP A 110 4.63 -1.87 13.34
CA ASP A 110 3.26 -1.72 13.84
C ASP A 110 2.22 -2.42 12.95
N ALA A 111 2.66 -3.08 11.89
CA ALA A 111 1.79 -3.85 11.00
C ALA A 111 1.79 -5.32 11.39
N THR A 112 0.74 -6.03 10.98
CA THR A 112 0.68 -7.49 11.08
C THR A 112 1.31 -8.08 9.83
N MET A 113 2.24 -9.02 9.98
CA MET A 113 2.91 -9.66 8.84
C MET A 113 3.49 -11.00 9.25
N ASP A 114 3.91 -11.78 8.26
CA ASP A 114 4.57 -13.06 8.51
C ASP A 114 5.92 -12.84 9.20
N ASP A 115 6.32 -13.78 10.04
CA ASP A 115 7.57 -13.69 10.81
C ASP A 115 8.80 -13.56 9.91
N SER A 116 8.82 -14.27 8.79
CA SER A 116 9.94 -14.22 7.86
C SER A 116 10.15 -12.82 7.28
N LEU A 117 9.06 -12.13 6.95
CA LEU A 117 9.14 -10.76 6.47
C LEU A 117 9.60 -9.82 7.57
N ARG A 118 9.05 -9.97 8.78
CA ARG A 118 9.42 -9.14 9.93
C ARG A 118 10.92 -9.23 10.22
N LYS A 119 11.47 -10.44 10.17
CA LYS A 119 12.92 -10.64 10.36
C LYS A 119 13.74 -9.97 9.27
N ALA A 120 13.29 -10.08 8.02
CA ALA A 120 13.99 -9.47 6.89
C ALA A 120 13.99 -7.95 7.00
N LEU A 121 12.85 -7.36 7.38
CA LEU A 121 12.73 -5.90 7.54
C LEU A 121 13.57 -5.39 8.71
N ALA A 122 13.58 -6.12 9.83
CA ALA A 122 14.38 -5.73 10.99
C ALA A 122 15.87 -5.69 10.65
N LYS A 123 16.32 -6.54 9.75
CA LYS A 123 17.72 -6.60 9.31
C LYS A 123 18.07 -5.47 8.34
N LYS A 124 17.21 -5.22 7.35
CA LYS A 124 17.49 -4.28 6.28
C LYS A 124 17.01 -2.86 6.59
N TRP A 125 15.89 -2.73 7.24
CA TRP A 125 15.25 -1.45 7.56
C TRP A 125 14.97 -1.37 9.06
N PRO A 126 16.00 -1.35 9.91
CA PRO A 126 15.79 -1.44 11.36
C PRO A 126 14.91 -0.31 11.87
N ARG A 127 14.14 -0.63 12.89
CA ARG A 127 13.31 0.33 13.62
C ARG A 127 14.19 1.41 14.25
N GLN A 128 13.78 2.64 14.08
CA GLN A 128 14.50 3.79 14.64
C GLN A 128 13.79 4.37 15.85
#